data_3b5576b5ebc21a8a0da4b4a891dc1b78
#
_entry.id   3b5576b5ebc21a8a0da4b4a891dc1b78
#
_cell.length_a   1.000
_cell.length_b   1.000
_cell.length_c   1.000
_cell.angle_alpha   90.00
_cell.angle_beta   90.00
_cell.angle_gamma   90.00
#
_symmetry.space_group_name_H-M   'P 1'
#
loop_
_entity.id
_entity.type
_entity.pdbx_description
1 polymer ?
#
loop_
_entity_poly.entity_id
_entity_poly.type
_entity_poly.pdbx_seq_one_letter_code
_entity_poly.pdbx_strand_id
1 'polypeptide(L)'
;MFRQVLIPPPSSYRYLAGKNHNPSVARRISREIKRGESPESLLPLAKSINDPYYRSLSLVSIASSIGTKKSKAIFESAFKEVNNVKEKWRRIELLGKITKNLKIISDDNQKNRMFEKVLMLSSKGKEEATKDFVVKYSKNYPDELLGTLLSHTLELKQYPFESSKAIIRIWIKRKPIDRLVSRLSDIKGDLRARLLGYLHFQLDKARIQTNPTVLSLALQSQNSEDILRYLVRICSTSSDLDEVASVSGTSSSIMLALTARADRKGFTNEANKFASNAKQLIDSLQSSDKKEKLLYKLKVTTDRLQGVDSPKSSKAVPELSEVAKSGKHTLGLLNTYGGKWNHPHFKAIHKAASLCSAFDLDLALIGFPKVESEKLMNEVKKEMRLPNEGYLSSLFSNQRVRFFDKDVDESWAGSKVATTANPDANKLELPDGRLCMIVGLGPKGLPKSFLKASNYHFELTGSNIAFETGTAMGSIAGHLHLM
;
A
#
# COMPACT_ATOMS: atom_id res chain seq x y z
N MET A 1 -11.70 9.56 14.88
CA MET A 1 -13.06 9.00 14.82
C MET A 1 -13.47 8.86 13.34
N PHE A 2 -13.13 7.74 12.68
CA PHE A 2 -13.50 7.49 11.28
C PHE A 2 -14.81 6.71 11.28
N ARG A 3 -15.91 7.37 10.95
CA ARG A 3 -17.15 6.71 10.55
C ARG A 3 -16.89 5.97 9.24
N GLN A 4 -16.87 4.65 9.27
CA GLN A 4 -17.02 3.86 8.05
C GLN A 4 -18.41 4.15 7.48
N VAL A 5 -18.46 4.94 6.42
CA VAL A 5 -19.65 5.08 5.59
C VAL A 5 -19.82 3.74 4.87
N LEU A 6 -20.77 2.92 5.35
CA LEU A 6 -21.25 1.76 4.62
C LEU A 6 -21.92 2.28 3.35
N ILE A 7 -21.24 2.14 2.20
CA ILE A 7 -21.81 2.41 0.89
C ILE A 7 -23.01 1.47 0.71
N PRO A 8 -24.24 1.98 0.53
CA PRO A 8 -25.37 1.12 0.22
C PRO A 8 -25.14 0.47 -1.15
N PRO A 9 -25.51 -0.81 -1.35
CA PRO A 9 -25.40 -1.44 -2.65
C PRO A 9 -26.26 -0.70 -3.69
N PRO A 10 -25.84 -0.75 -4.99
CA PRO A 10 -26.59 -0.08 -6.07
C PRO A 10 -28.08 -0.50 -6.06
N SER A 11 -28.93 0.38 -6.51
CA SER A 11 -30.40 0.25 -6.50
C SER A 11 -30.94 -1.00 -7.20
N SER A 12 -30.18 -1.63 -8.11
CA SER A 12 -30.51 -2.89 -8.77
C SER A 12 -30.66 -4.09 -7.81
N TYR A 13 -30.05 -4.04 -6.62
CA TYR A 13 -30.24 -5.10 -5.61
C TYR A 13 -31.54 -5.01 -4.82
N ARG A 14 -32.33 -3.96 -4.98
CA ARG A 14 -33.63 -3.84 -4.28
C ARG A 14 -34.73 -4.75 -4.86
N TYR A 15 -34.64 -5.17 -6.11
CA TYR A 15 -35.67 -5.97 -6.78
C TYR A 15 -35.61 -7.48 -6.49
N LEU A 16 -34.50 -7.98 -5.92
CA LEU A 16 -34.35 -9.40 -5.55
C LEU A 16 -34.59 -9.69 -4.06
N ALA A 17 -35.06 -8.70 -3.31
CA ALA A 17 -35.29 -8.82 -1.88
C ALA A 17 -36.69 -9.42 -1.57
N GLY A 18 -36.85 -10.71 -1.84
CA GLY A 18 -37.87 -11.48 -1.15
C GLY A 18 -37.75 -11.36 0.38
N LYS A 19 -38.81 -11.65 1.16
CA LYS A 19 -38.91 -11.50 2.62
C LYS A 19 -37.74 -12.10 3.43
N ASN A 20 -36.82 -12.87 2.81
CA ASN A 20 -35.68 -13.60 3.43
C ASN A 20 -34.31 -13.21 2.86
N HIS A 21 -34.08 -11.95 2.44
CA HIS A 21 -32.77 -11.54 1.96
C HIS A 21 -31.73 -11.55 3.09
N ASN A 22 -30.74 -12.47 3.03
CA ASN A 22 -29.74 -12.73 4.06
C ASN A 22 -29.04 -11.49 4.64
N PRO A 23 -28.57 -10.51 3.82
CA PRO A 23 -27.96 -9.28 4.35
C PRO A 23 -28.94 -8.40 5.15
N SER A 24 -30.21 -8.35 4.77
CA SER A 24 -31.23 -7.55 5.48
C SER A 24 -31.57 -8.13 6.83
N VAL A 25 -31.67 -9.47 6.92
CA VAL A 25 -31.92 -10.21 8.17
C VAL A 25 -30.73 -10.01 9.13
N ALA A 26 -29.49 -10.16 8.67
CA ALA A 26 -28.30 -9.94 9.49
C ALA A 26 -28.22 -8.49 10.03
N ARG A 27 -28.58 -7.50 9.21
CA ARG A 27 -28.65 -6.09 9.66
C ARG A 27 -29.79 -5.87 10.67
N ARG A 28 -30.92 -6.53 10.50
CA ARG A 28 -32.04 -6.49 11.46
C ARG A 28 -31.56 -7.00 12.80
N ILE A 29 -30.96 -8.18 12.87
CA ILE A 29 -30.43 -8.75 14.12
C ILE A 29 -29.50 -7.75 14.82
N SER A 30 -28.51 -7.19 14.09
CA SER A 30 -27.58 -6.22 14.67
C SER A 30 -28.28 -4.94 15.16
N ARG A 31 -29.38 -4.53 14.55
CA ARG A 31 -30.17 -3.37 14.94
C ARG A 31 -31.02 -3.64 16.18
N GLU A 32 -31.68 -4.78 16.23
CA GLU A 32 -32.51 -5.17 17.39
C GLU A 32 -31.66 -5.36 18.65
N ILE A 33 -30.45 -5.97 18.52
CA ILE A 33 -29.48 -6.02 19.63
C ILE A 33 -29.14 -4.62 20.16
N LYS A 34 -28.90 -3.66 19.25
CA LYS A 34 -28.59 -2.27 19.65
C LYS A 34 -29.76 -1.54 20.29
N ARG A 35 -30.98 -1.98 20.03
CA ARG A 35 -32.23 -1.46 20.65
C ARG A 35 -32.52 -2.06 22.00
N GLY A 36 -31.73 -3.04 22.46
CA GLY A 36 -31.88 -3.69 23.75
C GLY A 36 -32.76 -4.96 23.71
N GLU A 37 -33.07 -5.46 22.51
CA GLU A 37 -33.76 -6.76 22.38
C GLU A 37 -32.85 -7.87 22.93
N SER A 38 -33.48 -8.87 23.60
CA SER A 38 -32.73 -10.01 24.09
C SER A 38 -32.01 -10.74 22.97
N PRO A 39 -30.66 -10.85 23.01
CA PRO A 39 -29.93 -11.53 21.96
C PRO A 39 -30.35 -13.00 21.78
N GLU A 40 -30.77 -13.69 22.83
CA GLU A 40 -31.25 -15.07 22.76
C GLU A 40 -32.49 -15.21 21.89
N SER A 41 -33.44 -14.26 21.97
CA SER A 41 -34.67 -14.27 21.18
C SER A 41 -34.41 -14.21 19.67
N LEU A 42 -33.21 -13.68 19.26
CA LEU A 42 -32.81 -13.52 17.88
C LEU A 42 -32.08 -14.75 17.29
N LEU A 43 -31.77 -15.78 18.10
CA LEU A 43 -31.12 -17.02 17.65
C LEU A 43 -31.90 -17.78 16.57
N PRO A 44 -33.24 -18.00 16.68
CA PRO A 44 -33.98 -18.64 15.59
C PRO A 44 -33.90 -17.89 14.28
N LEU A 45 -33.96 -16.55 14.34
CA LEU A 45 -33.85 -15.70 13.18
C LEU A 45 -32.42 -15.76 12.54
N ALA A 46 -31.37 -15.83 13.36
CA ALA A 46 -30.01 -16.02 12.85
C ALA A 46 -29.83 -17.39 12.17
N LYS A 47 -30.39 -18.46 12.76
CA LYS A 47 -30.36 -19.82 12.20
C LYS A 47 -31.15 -19.97 10.89
N SER A 48 -32.18 -19.17 10.66
CA SER A 48 -32.96 -19.16 9.41
C SER A 48 -32.25 -18.52 8.21
N ILE A 49 -31.09 -17.89 8.40
CA ILE A 49 -30.30 -17.32 7.33
C ILE A 49 -29.68 -18.45 6.51
N ASN A 50 -29.95 -18.50 5.20
CA ASN A 50 -29.41 -19.54 4.31
C ASN A 50 -27.93 -19.38 3.98
N ASP A 51 -27.46 -18.13 3.81
CA ASP A 51 -26.06 -17.82 3.48
C ASP A 51 -25.17 -18.01 4.74
N PRO A 52 -24.17 -18.91 4.71
CA PRO A 52 -23.32 -19.22 5.86
C PRO A 52 -22.49 -18.02 6.35
N TYR A 53 -22.14 -17.07 5.47
CA TYR A 53 -21.44 -15.84 5.88
C TYR A 53 -22.33 -14.97 6.77
N TYR A 54 -23.55 -14.66 6.32
CA TYR A 54 -24.46 -13.82 7.09
C TYR A 54 -25.00 -14.53 8.33
N ARG A 55 -25.17 -15.85 8.27
CA ARG A 55 -25.53 -16.68 9.44
C ARG A 55 -24.44 -16.61 10.50
N SER A 56 -23.18 -16.88 10.13
CA SER A 56 -22.03 -16.78 11.05
C SER A 56 -21.89 -15.37 11.61
N LEU A 57 -22.01 -14.33 10.77
CA LEU A 57 -21.93 -12.92 11.18
C LEU A 57 -22.98 -12.58 12.25
N SER A 58 -24.22 -13.06 12.07
CA SER A 58 -25.31 -12.86 13.02
C SER A 58 -25.06 -13.60 14.33
N LEU A 59 -24.60 -14.85 14.25
CA LEU A 59 -24.23 -15.64 15.43
C LEU A 59 -23.10 -14.97 16.23
N VAL A 60 -22.07 -14.42 15.57
CA VAL A 60 -21.00 -13.65 16.24
C VAL A 60 -21.56 -12.42 16.93
N SER A 61 -22.48 -11.68 16.30
CA SER A 61 -23.11 -10.50 16.90
C SER A 61 -23.91 -10.86 18.14
N ILE A 62 -24.70 -11.94 18.09
CA ILE A 62 -25.46 -12.45 19.22
C ILE A 62 -24.52 -12.93 20.34
N ALA A 63 -23.50 -13.77 20.00
CA ALA A 63 -22.55 -14.27 20.99
C ALA A 63 -21.82 -13.15 21.74
N SER A 64 -21.54 -12.05 21.02
CA SER A 64 -20.86 -10.87 21.59
C SER A 64 -21.73 -10.06 22.56
N SER A 65 -23.03 -10.29 22.57
CA SER A 65 -24.00 -9.51 23.36
C SER A 65 -24.64 -10.32 24.48
N ILE A 66 -24.38 -11.64 24.51
CA ILE A 66 -24.86 -12.56 25.58
C ILE A 66 -23.75 -12.71 26.63
N GLY A 67 -24.13 -12.91 27.89
CA GLY A 67 -23.19 -13.21 28.97
C GLY A 67 -22.33 -14.46 28.72
N THR A 68 -21.19 -14.52 29.36
CA THR A 68 -20.06 -15.40 29.10
C THR A 68 -20.35 -16.90 28.98
N LYS A 69 -21.26 -17.44 29.79
CA LYS A 69 -21.54 -18.89 29.81
C LYS A 69 -22.23 -19.43 28.54
N LYS A 70 -23.12 -18.63 27.93
CA LYS A 70 -23.89 -19.06 26.74
C LYS A 70 -23.17 -18.67 25.42
N SER A 71 -22.33 -17.66 25.43
CA SER A 71 -21.65 -17.17 24.23
C SER A 71 -20.78 -18.23 23.55
N LYS A 72 -20.15 -19.14 24.33
CA LYS A 72 -19.30 -20.23 23.82
C LYS A 72 -20.02 -21.08 22.78
N ALA A 73 -21.20 -21.63 23.11
CA ALA A 73 -21.94 -22.52 22.21
C ALA A 73 -22.32 -21.81 20.89
N ILE A 74 -22.58 -20.50 20.97
CA ILE A 74 -22.93 -19.70 19.80
C ILE A 74 -21.69 -19.42 18.95
N PHE A 75 -20.52 -19.11 19.56
CA PHE A 75 -19.26 -19.02 18.82
C PHE A 75 -18.90 -20.35 18.15
N GLU A 76 -19.08 -21.50 18.81
CA GLU A 76 -18.87 -22.82 18.20
C GLU A 76 -19.78 -23.02 16.97
N SER A 77 -21.03 -22.60 17.04
CA SER A 77 -21.94 -22.62 15.90
C SER A 77 -21.48 -21.70 14.79
N ALA A 78 -21.01 -20.49 15.12
CA ALA A 78 -20.44 -19.57 14.13
C ALA A 78 -19.20 -20.15 13.44
N PHE A 79 -18.31 -20.85 14.16
CA PHE A 79 -17.16 -21.54 13.57
C PHE A 79 -17.53 -22.64 12.58
N LYS A 80 -18.61 -23.40 12.85
CA LYS A 80 -19.10 -24.41 11.89
C LYS A 80 -19.48 -23.74 10.56
N GLU A 81 -20.15 -22.59 10.63
CA GLU A 81 -20.56 -21.87 9.44
C GLU A 81 -19.38 -21.26 8.67
N VAL A 82 -18.29 -20.84 9.33
CA VAL A 82 -17.08 -20.34 8.67
C VAL A 82 -16.52 -21.35 7.66
N ASN A 83 -16.58 -22.66 7.98
CA ASN A 83 -16.12 -23.71 7.05
C ASN A 83 -16.94 -23.76 5.76
N ASN A 84 -18.21 -23.38 5.82
CA ASN A 84 -19.15 -23.41 4.69
C ASN A 84 -19.06 -22.14 3.81
N VAL A 85 -18.31 -21.11 4.22
CA VAL A 85 -18.13 -19.89 3.44
C VAL A 85 -17.14 -20.15 2.32
N LYS A 86 -17.59 -20.05 1.06
CA LYS A 86 -16.75 -20.29 -0.13
C LYS A 86 -15.73 -19.20 -0.38
N GLU A 87 -16.14 -17.94 -0.26
CA GLU A 87 -15.31 -16.77 -0.55
C GLU A 87 -14.27 -16.56 0.55
N LYS A 88 -13.02 -16.62 0.15
CA LYS A 88 -11.84 -16.51 1.00
C LYS A 88 -11.84 -15.21 1.84
N TRP A 89 -12.09 -14.07 1.22
CA TRP A 89 -12.07 -12.78 1.91
C TRP A 89 -13.18 -12.66 2.98
N ARG A 90 -14.37 -13.22 2.72
CA ARG A 90 -15.46 -13.30 3.71
C ARG A 90 -15.09 -14.18 4.88
N ARG A 91 -14.42 -15.31 4.62
CA ARG A 91 -13.93 -16.21 5.68
C ARG A 91 -12.96 -15.48 6.60
N ILE A 92 -11.97 -14.78 6.04
CA ILE A 92 -10.99 -13.99 6.80
C ILE A 92 -11.67 -12.87 7.60
N GLU A 93 -12.64 -12.19 7.02
CA GLU A 93 -13.41 -11.17 7.74
C GLU A 93 -14.16 -11.72 8.94
N LEU A 94 -14.84 -12.86 8.77
CA LEU A 94 -15.55 -13.53 9.86
C LEU A 94 -14.60 -13.97 10.98
N LEU A 95 -13.50 -14.63 10.64
CA LEU A 95 -12.47 -15.01 11.61
C LEU A 95 -11.94 -13.80 12.37
N GLY A 96 -11.74 -12.68 11.67
CA GLY A 96 -11.33 -11.43 12.29
C GLY A 96 -12.39 -10.85 13.23
N LYS A 97 -13.68 -10.95 12.90
CA LYS A 97 -14.77 -10.54 13.79
C LYS A 97 -14.86 -11.44 15.00
N ILE A 98 -14.75 -12.76 14.82
CA ILE A 98 -14.69 -13.72 15.94
C ILE A 98 -13.51 -13.34 16.84
N THR A 99 -12.30 -13.22 16.31
CA THR A 99 -11.07 -12.88 17.05
C THR A 99 -11.25 -11.64 17.94
N LYS A 100 -11.87 -10.58 17.41
CA LYS A 100 -12.12 -9.34 18.16
C LYS A 100 -13.07 -9.54 19.35
N ASN A 101 -13.99 -10.48 19.25
CA ASN A 101 -15.05 -10.69 20.22
C ASN A 101 -14.76 -11.82 21.22
N LEU A 102 -13.74 -12.67 20.98
CA LEU A 102 -13.37 -13.74 21.91
C LEU A 102 -12.95 -13.25 23.30
N LYS A 103 -12.54 -11.99 23.42
CA LYS A 103 -12.21 -11.35 24.71
C LYS A 103 -13.38 -11.36 25.74
N ILE A 104 -14.61 -11.54 25.26
CA ILE A 104 -15.80 -11.61 26.14
C ILE A 104 -15.86 -12.92 26.93
N ILE A 105 -15.11 -13.95 26.50
CA ILE A 105 -15.03 -15.24 27.19
C ILE A 105 -14.11 -15.07 28.39
N SER A 106 -14.65 -15.29 29.59
CA SER A 106 -13.92 -15.13 30.85
C SER A 106 -12.99 -16.28 31.18
N ASP A 107 -13.30 -17.50 30.73
CA ASP A 107 -12.45 -18.67 30.91
C ASP A 107 -11.27 -18.62 29.92
N ASP A 108 -10.08 -18.37 30.41
CA ASP A 108 -8.87 -18.22 29.61
C ASP A 108 -8.52 -19.49 28.82
N ASN A 109 -8.71 -20.68 29.39
CA ASN A 109 -8.44 -21.93 28.69
C ASN A 109 -9.37 -22.11 27.49
N GLN A 110 -10.66 -21.82 27.67
CA GLN A 110 -11.63 -21.88 26.58
C GLN A 110 -11.36 -20.80 25.54
N LYS A 111 -11.06 -19.60 25.97
CA LYS A 111 -10.70 -18.48 25.11
C LYS A 111 -9.49 -18.83 24.24
N ASN A 112 -8.41 -19.35 24.84
CA ASN A 112 -7.21 -19.75 24.13
C ASN A 112 -7.48 -20.86 23.10
N ARG A 113 -8.25 -21.91 23.45
CA ARG A 113 -8.67 -22.93 22.49
C ARG A 113 -9.45 -22.37 21.30
N MET A 114 -10.28 -21.35 21.53
CA MET A 114 -10.98 -20.69 20.42
C MET A 114 -10.06 -19.86 19.54
N PHE A 115 -9.06 -19.18 20.10
CA PHE A 115 -8.04 -18.49 19.31
C PHE A 115 -7.21 -19.47 18.47
N GLU A 116 -6.81 -20.60 19.01
CA GLU A 116 -6.13 -21.67 18.26
C GLU A 116 -7.01 -22.20 17.11
N LYS A 117 -8.30 -22.39 17.36
CA LYS A 117 -9.25 -22.79 16.32
C LYS A 117 -9.37 -21.74 15.21
N VAL A 118 -9.40 -20.46 15.56
CA VAL A 118 -9.35 -19.37 14.57
C VAL A 118 -8.08 -19.47 13.72
N LEU A 119 -6.94 -19.69 14.36
CA LEU A 119 -5.66 -19.81 13.68
C LEU A 119 -5.64 -20.98 12.70
N MET A 120 -6.08 -22.15 13.16
CA MET A 120 -6.21 -23.35 12.32
C MET A 120 -7.15 -23.13 11.12
N LEU A 121 -8.26 -22.42 11.31
CA LEU A 121 -9.21 -22.11 10.23
C LEU A 121 -8.66 -21.05 9.25
N SER A 122 -7.85 -20.12 9.73
CA SER A 122 -7.21 -19.11 8.87
C SER A 122 -6.19 -19.73 7.93
N SER A 123 -5.55 -20.83 8.33
CA SER A 123 -4.56 -21.58 7.54
C SER A 123 -5.16 -22.57 6.53
N LYS A 124 -6.47 -22.85 6.62
CA LYS A 124 -7.18 -23.62 5.60
C LYS A 124 -7.32 -22.83 4.31
N GLY A 125 -6.36 -22.99 3.39
CA GLY A 125 -6.38 -22.31 2.09
C GLY A 125 -5.01 -21.82 1.66
N LYS A 126 -5.00 -20.76 0.81
CA LYS A 126 -3.73 -20.16 0.36
C LYS A 126 -3.07 -19.38 1.49
N GLU A 127 -1.76 -19.48 1.64
CA GLU A 127 -0.95 -18.81 2.68
C GLU A 127 -1.10 -17.28 2.71
N GLU A 128 -1.41 -16.67 1.56
CA GLU A 128 -1.72 -15.25 1.47
C GLU A 128 -2.91 -14.85 2.37
N ALA A 129 -3.93 -15.71 2.51
CA ALA A 129 -5.06 -15.45 3.42
C ALA A 129 -4.63 -15.50 4.87
N THR A 130 -3.74 -16.44 5.21
CA THR A 130 -3.16 -16.53 6.56
C THR A 130 -2.33 -15.29 6.86
N LYS A 131 -1.48 -14.85 5.93
CA LYS A 131 -0.74 -13.59 6.03
C LYS A 131 -1.68 -12.41 6.28
N ASP A 132 -2.72 -12.23 5.46
CA ASP A 132 -3.66 -11.12 5.59
C ASP A 132 -4.40 -11.14 6.92
N PHE A 133 -4.80 -12.33 7.36
CA PHE A 133 -5.42 -12.53 8.67
C PHE A 133 -4.47 -12.13 9.81
N VAL A 134 -3.24 -12.64 9.82
CA VAL A 134 -2.26 -12.37 10.87
C VAL A 134 -1.91 -10.88 10.91
N VAL A 135 -1.63 -10.26 9.76
CA VAL A 135 -1.28 -8.84 9.68
C VAL A 135 -2.40 -7.94 10.23
N LYS A 136 -3.66 -8.30 9.95
CA LYS A 136 -4.83 -7.48 10.31
C LYS A 136 -5.32 -7.71 11.74
N TYR A 137 -5.22 -8.95 12.25
CA TYR A 137 -5.91 -9.35 13.47
C TYR A 137 -5.02 -9.84 14.61
N SER A 138 -3.72 -10.06 14.41
CA SER A 138 -2.78 -10.51 15.46
C SER A 138 -2.81 -9.65 16.72
N LYS A 139 -3.08 -8.36 16.61
CA LYS A 139 -3.21 -7.44 17.76
C LYS A 139 -4.34 -7.80 18.74
N ASN A 140 -5.27 -8.64 18.34
CA ASN A 140 -6.38 -9.08 19.19
C ASN A 140 -6.08 -10.40 19.92
N TYR A 141 -4.94 -11.04 19.61
CA TYR A 141 -4.51 -12.26 20.28
C TYR A 141 -4.03 -11.97 21.71
N PRO A 142 -4.29 -12.86 22.65
CA PRO A 142 -3.75 -12.77 23.99
C PRO A 142 -2.23 -13.00 23.98
N ASP A 143 -1.56 -12.49 25.00
CA ASP A 143 -0.11 -12.51 25.06
C ASP A 143 0.46 -13.94 25.11
N GLU A 144 -0.23 -14.85 25.79
CA GLU A 144 0.15 -16.26 25.91
C GLU A 144 0.26 -16.95 24.55
N LEU A 145 -0.59 -16.57 23.62
CA LEU A 145 -0.67 -17.20 22.29
C LEU A 145 0.19 -16.52 21.22
N LEU A 146 0.87 -15.41 21.53
CA LEU A 146 1.76 -14.76 20.55
C LEU A 146 2.90 -15.68 20.11
N GLY A 147 3.40 -16.55 21.01
CA GLY A 147 4.41 -17.54 20.67
C GLY A 147 3.90 -18.59 19.68
N THR A 148 2.72 -19.13 19.91
CA THR A 148 2.06 -20.09 19.01
C THR A 148 1.77 -19.46 17.65
N LEU A 149 1.27 -18.22 17.67
CA LEU A 149 1.00 -17.47 16.44
C LEU A 149 2.29 -17.21 15.64
N LEU A 150 3.40 -16.87 16.31
CA LEU A 150 4.71 -16.70 15.67
C LEU A 150 5.19 -18.02 15.05
N SER A 151 5.19 -19.13 15.79
CA SER A 151 5.60 -20.45 15.26
C SER A 151 4.80 -20.79 14.01
N HIS A 152 3.49 -20.60 14.06
CA HIS A 152 2.64 -20.86 12.89
C HIS A 152 2.98 -20.00 11.66
N THR A 153 3.36 -18.73 11.87
CA THR A 153 3.75 -17.86 10.75
C THR A 153 5.13 -18.20 10.18
N LEU A 154 6.02 -18.78 10.98
CA LEU A 154 7.35 -19.21 10.55
C LEU A 154 7.28 -20.48 9.66
N GLU A 155 6.23 -21.27 9.78
CA GLU A 155 5.98 -22.46 8.97
C GLU A 155 5.43 -22.15 7.57
N LEU A 156 5.00 -20.90 7.31
CA LEU A 156 4.50 -20.47 6.00
C LEU A 156 5.63 -20.47 4.96
N LYS A 157 5.38 -21.07 3.78
CA LYS A 157 6.37 -21.16 2.70
C LYS A 157 6.56 -19.83 1.96
N GLN A 158 5.49 -19.07 1.74
CA GLN A 158 5.54 -17.87 0.88
C GLN A 158 5.69 -16.55 1.64
N TYR A 159 5.09 -16.40 2.82
CA TYR A 159 5.00 -15.11 3.52
C TYR A 159 5.44 -15.16 4.99
N PRO A 160 6.48 -15.94 5.36
CA PRO A 160 6.87 -16.06 6.77
C PRO A 160 7.36 -14.72 7.33
N PHE A 161 8.11 -13.95 6.55
CA PHE A 161 8.68 -12.68 6.98
C PHE A 161 7.60 -11.61 7.22
N GLU A 162 6.69 -11.39 6.26
CA GLU A 162 5.63 -10.38 6.36
C GLU A 162 4.67 -10.67 7.51
N SER A 163 4.31 -11.92 7.70
CA SER A 163 3.42 -12.36 8.78
C SER A 163 4.08 -12.18 10.14
N SER A 164 5.32 -12.63 10.31
CA SER A 164 6.06 -12.54 11.56
C SER A 164 6.36 -11.10 11.98
N LYS A 165 6.58 -10.18 11.04
CA LYS A 165 6.74 -8.74 11.33
C LYS A 165 5.57 -8.15 12.12
N ALA A 166 4.34 -8.58 11.81
CA ALA A 166 3.17 -8.10 12.54
C ALA A 166 3.20 -8.53 14.00
N ILE A 167 3.63 -9.76 14.26
CA ILE A 167 3.73 -10.32 15.62
C ILE A 167 4.87 -9.69 16.38
N ILE A 168 6.04 -9.52 15.76
CA ILE A 168 7.22 -8.85 16.37
C ILE A 168 6.83 -7.47 16.90
N ARG A 169 6.11 -6.65 16.11
CA ARG A 169 5.65 -5.31 16.54
C ARG A 169 4.73 -5.33 17.74
N ILE A 170 3.92 -6.39 17.89
CA ILE A 170 3.02 -6.55 19.02
C ILE A 170 3.80 -7.05 20.23
N TRP A 171 4.69 -8.02 20.03
CA TRP A 171 5.51 -8.62 21.07
C TRP A 171 6.35 -7.59 21.81
N ILE A 172 7.07 -6.74 21.11
CA ILE A 172 7.91 -5.67 21.68
C ILE A 172 7.12 -4.78 22.65
N LYS A 173 5.82 -4.59 22.40
CA LYS A 173 4.96 -3.75 23.26
C LYS A 173 4.40 -4.46 24.49
N ARG A 174 4.46 -5.79 24.54
CA ARG A 174 3.67 -6.57 25.49
C ARG A 174 4.46 -7.59 26.27
N LYS A 175 5.62 -8.04 25.76
CA LYS A 175 6.38 -9.17 26.33
C LYS A 175 7.86 -8.91 26.42
N PRO A 176 8.58 -9.64 27.31
CA PRO A 176 10.03 -9.61 27.37
C PRO A 176 10.65 -9.98 26.01
N ILE A 177 11.66 -9.20 25.62
CA ILE A 177 12.32 -9.30 24.31
C ILE A 177 13.17 -10.58 24.23
N ASP A 178 13.81 -11.00 25.31
CA ASP A 178 14.73 -12.15 25.33
C ASP A 178 14.06 -13.43 24.81
N ARG A 179 12.79 -13.64 25.17
CA ARG A 179 12.02 -14.80 24.67
C ARG A 179 11.79 -14.73 23.15
N LEU A 180 11.66 -13.53 22.61
CA LEU A 180 11.50 -13.34 21.16
C LEU A 180 12.84 -13.56 20.47
N VAL A 181 13.92 -13.00 21.00
CA VAL A 181 15.27 -13.17 20.47
C VAL A 181 15.64 -14.65 20.43
N SER A 182 15.44 -15.40 21.54
CA SER A 182 15.68 -16.85 21.56
C SER A 182 14.92 -17.57 20.44
N ARG A 183 13.60 -17.35 20.32
CA ARG A 183 12.79 -18.00 19.27
C ARG A 183 13.22 -17.65 17.85
N LEU A 184 13.66 -16.43 17.62
CA LEU A 184 14.13 -16.00 16.30
C LEU A 184 15.53 -16.53 16.00
N SER A 185 16.36 -16.74 17.03
CA SER A 185 17.70 -17.30 16.89
C SER A 185 17.70 -18.78 16.51
N ASP A 186 16.64 -19.53 16.86
CA ASP A 186 16.47 -20.94 16.50
C ASP A 186 16.12 -21.15 15.02
N ILE A 187 15.74 -20.08 14.30
CA ILE A 187 15.42 -20.13 12.87
C ILE A 187 16.71 -20.28 12.06
N LYS A 188 16.65 -20.97 10.93
CA LYS A 188 17.81 -21.15 10.04
C LYS A 188 17.74 -20.24 8.81
N GLY A 189 18.91 -19.92 8.26
CA GLY A 189 19.06 -19.24 6.97
C GLY A 189 18.63 -17.77 6.96
N ASP A 190 18.35 -17.26 5.78
CA ASP A 190 18.07 -15.84 5.48
C ASP A 190 16.89 -15.26 6.27
N LEU A 191 15.89 -16.10 6.56
CA LEU A 191 14.73 -15.67 7.33
C LEU A 191 15.11 -15.23 8.75
N ARG A 192 16.05 -15.95 9.40
CA ARG A 192 16.60 -15.56 10.71
C ARG A 192 17.18 -14.16 10.65
N ALA A 193 18.11 -13.92 9.75
CA ALA A 193 18.80 -12.63 9.64
C ALA A 193 17.81 -11.49 9.33
N ARG A 194 16.83 -11.72 8.46
CA ARG A 194 15.77 -10.74 8.15
C ARG A 194 14.90 -10.42 9.36
N LEU A 195 14.49 -11.40 10.13
CA LEU A 195 13.61 -11.21 11.29
C LEU A 195 14.36 -10.57 12.46
N LEU A 196 15.58 -11.01 12.76
CA LEU A 196 16.42 -10.39 13.77
C LEU A 196 16.77 -8.95 13.38
N GLY A 197 17.15 -8.72 12.12
CA GLY A 197 17.37 -7.35 11.64
C GLY A 197 16.12 -6.49 11.75
N TYR A 198 14.94 -7.01 11.43
CA TYR A 198 13.69 -6.27 11.64
C TYR A 198 13.41 -6.00 13.12
N LEU A 199 13.69 -6.95 13.98
CA LEU A 199 13.59 -6.78 15.43
C LEU A 199 14.54 -5.67 15.91
N HIS A 200 15.82 -5.70 15.53
CA HIS A 200 16.79 -4.64 15.83
C HIS A 200 16.27 -3.26 15.45
N PHE A 201 15.79 -3.09 14.20
CA PHE A 201 15.21 -1.82 13.74
C PHE A 201 14.01 -1.36 14.57
N GLN A 202 13.14 -2.28 15.02
CA GLN A 202 11.99 -1.91 15.86
C GLN A 202 12.40 -1.56 17.29
N LEU A 203 13.43 -2.20 17.84
CA LEU A 203 13.97 -1.92 19.17
C LEU A 203 14.67 -0.56 19.19
N ASP A 204 15.51 -0.28 18.19
CA ASP A 204 16.13 1.04 18.02
C ASP A 204 15.06 2.15 17.94
N LYS A 205 14.04 1.95 17.11
CA LYS A 205 12.91 2.88 17.02
C LYS A 205 12.18 3.08 18.35
N ALA A 206 12.09 2.04 19.16
CA ALA A 206 11.48 2.08 20.50
C ALA A 206 12.46 2.54 21.59
N ARG A 207 13.75 2.78 21.27
CA ARG A 207 14.85 3.10 22.20
C ARG A 207 15.04 2.04 23.28
N ILE A 208 14.89 0.77 22.92
CA ILE A 208 15.10 -0.39 23.79
C ILE A 208 16.47 -0.99 23.47
N GLN A 209 17.36 -1.05 24.46
CA GLN A 209 18.66 -1.71 24.33
C GLN A 209 18.54 -3.20 24.65
N THR A 210 19.29 -4.03 23.95
CA THR A 210 19.42 -5.48 24.17
C THR A 210 20.90 -5.87 24.25
N ASN A 211 21.22 -6.84 25.10
CA ASN A 211 22.56 -7.39 25.23
C ASN A 211 22.48 -8.94 25.12
N PRO A 212 23.16 -9.62 24.17
CA PRO A 212 23.92 -9.02 23.07
C PRO A 212 23.04 -8.27 22.08
N THR A 213 23.66 -7.43 21.24
CA THR A 213 22.88 -6.69 20.24
C THR A 213 22.23 -7.66 19.27
N VAL A 214 20.96 -7.43 18.95
CA VAL A 214 20.19 -8.32 18.07
C VAL A 214 20.78 -8.31 16.65
N LEU A 215 21.48 -7.23 16.27
CA LEU A 215 22.17 -7.13 14.98
C LEU A 215 23.33 -8.12 14.89
N SER A 216 24.16 -8.27 15.94
CA SER A 216 25.22 -9.28 15.98
C SER A 216 24.68 -10.68 15.75
N LEU A 217 23.55 -11.02 16.37
CA LEU A 217 22.88 -12.31 16.14
C LEU A 217 22.38 -12.48 14.70
N ALA A 218 21.93 -11.41 14.05
CA ALA A 218 21.54 -11.44 12.65
C ALA A 218 22.74 -11.69 11.72
N LEU A 219 23.91 -11.19 12.09
CA LEU A 219 25.14 -11.28 11.32
C LEU A 219 25.95 -12.57 11.54
N GLN A 220 25.66 -13.35 12.58
CA GLN A 220 26.34 -14.61 12.87
C GLN A 220 26.12 -15.73 11.85
N SER A 221 25.18 -15.62 10.94
CA SER A 221 24.96 -16.59 9.86
C SER A 221 25.65 -16.14 8.56
N GLN A 222 25.99 -17.09 7.69
CA GLN A 222 26.43 -16.76 6.32
C GLN A 222 25.28 -16.04 5.61
N ASN A 223 25.39 -14.74 5.46
CA ASN A 223 24.36 -13.92 4.86
C ASN A 223 24.64 -13.70 3.37
N SER A 224 23.64 -13.89 2.53
CA SER A 224 23.71 -13.48 1.12
C SER A 224 23.88 -11.96 0.99
N GLU A 225 24.40 -11.51 -0.17
CA GLU A 225 24.56 -10.07 -0.44
C GLU A 225 23.24 -9.31 -0.30
N ASP A 226 22.11 -9.91 -0.69
CA ASP A 226 20.79 -9.31 -0.54
C ASP A 226 20.37 -9.12 0.93
N ILE A 227 20.75 -10.05 1.79
CA ILE A 227 20.52 -9.93 3.24
C ILE A 227 21.40 -8.84 3.83
N LEU A 228 22.67 -8.79 3.48
CA LEU A 228 23.56 -7.72 3.94
C LEU A 228 23.05 -6.34 3.49
N ARG A 229 22.61 -6.20 2.25
CA ARG A 229 21.97 -4.96 1.77
C ARG A 229 20.71 -4.59 2.56
N TYR A 230 19.92 -5.60 2.94
CA TYR A 230 18.77 -5.37 3.80
C TYR A 230 19.20 -4.89 5.19
N LEU A 231 20.20 -5.51 5.80
CA LEU A 231 20.73 -5.11 7.12
C LEU A 231 21.30 -3.68 7.07
N VAL A 232 22.09 -3.32 6.04
CA VAL A 232 22.55 -1.95 5.83
C VAL A 232 21.40 -0.94 5.84
N ARG A 233 20.27 -1.26 5.19
CA ARG A 233 19.11 -0.33 5.12
C ARG A 233 18.48 -0.07 6.48
N ILE A 234 18.56 -1.00 7.41
CA ILE A 234 17.94 -0.88 8.74
C ILE A 234 18.87 -0.31 9.78
N CYS A 235 20.20 -0.27 9.58
CA CYS A 235 21.16 0.35 10.48
C CYS A 235 20.81 1.79 10.78
N SER A 236 20.89 2.17 12.05
CA SER A 236 20.51 3.48 12.56
C SER A 236 21.68 4.25 13.14
N THR A 237 22.71 3.56 13.62
CA THR A 237 23.91 4.11 14.27
C THR A 237 25.16 3.85 13.44
N SER A 238 26.24 4.57 13.71
CA SER A 238 27.57 4.32 13.10
C SER A 238 28.09 2.93 13.51
N SER A 239 27.89 2.53 14.77
CA SER A 239 28.27 1.22 15.28
C SER A 239 27.60 0.07 14.51
N ASP A 240 26.29 0.20 14.20
CA ASP A 240 25.58 -0.80 13.37
C ASP A 240 26.24 -0.94 12.00
N LEU A 241 26.64 0.18 11.39
CA LEU A 241 27.27 0.18 10.07
C LEU A 241 28.65 -0.46 10.10
N ASP A 242 29.47 -0.18 11.13
CA ASP A 242 30.75 -0.82 11.33
C ASP A 242 30.61 -2.33 11.57
N GLU A 243 29.60 -2.75 12.32
CA GLU A 243 29.35 -4.17 12.57
C GLU A 243 28.95 -4.91 11.28
N VAL A 244 28.11 -4.32 10.43
CA VAL A 244 27.81 -4.90 9.12
C VAL A 244 29.03 -4.89 8.22
N ALA A 245 29.85 -3.83 8.26
CA ALA A 245 31.08 -3.74 7.49
C ALA A 245 32.07 -4.85 7.84
N SER A 246 32.21 -5.20 9.13
CA SER A 246 33.15 -6.21 9.58
C SER A 246 32.86 -7.61 9.00
N VAL A 247 31.60 -7.93 8.71
CA VAL A 247 31.19 -9.23 8.14
C VAL A 247 30.97 -9.21 6.62
N SER A 248 30.93 -8.02 6.01
CA SER A 248 30.69 -7.88 4.58
C SER A 248 31.91 -8.18 3.70
N GLY A 249 33.08 -8.32 4.30
CA GLY A 249 34.31 -8.78 3.69
C GLY A 249 34.68 -7.99 2.44
N THR A 250 34.79 -8.66 1.31
CA THR A 250 35.27 -8.13 0.02
C THR A 250 34.16 -7.62 -0.92
N SER A 251 32.93 -7.44 -0.46
CA SER A 251 31.84 -7.00 -1.32
C SER A 251 31.85 -5.48 -1.53
N SER A 252 32.38 -5.04 -2.68
CA SER A 252 32.36 -3.63 -3.11
C SER A 252 30.93 -3.04 -3.17
N SER A 253 29.94 -3.87 -3.51
CA SER A 253 28.55 -3.41 -3.59
C SER A 253 27.92 -3.17 -2.20
N ILE A 254 28.33 -3.91 -1.19
CA ILE A 254 27.90 -3.68 0.20
C ILE A 254 28.60 -2.45 0.76
N MET A 255 29.91 -2.28 0.50
CA MET A 255 30.64 -1.06 0.90
C MET A 255 30.02 0.21 0.32
N LEU A 256 29.59 0.20 -0.94
CA LEU A 256 28.82 1.30 -1.55
C LEU A 256 27.48 1.53 -0.88
N ALA A 257 26.78 0.46 -0.49
CA ALA A 257 25.51 0.59 0.22
C ALA A 257 25.71 1.18 1.64
N LEU A 258 26.78 0.80 2.34
CA LEU A 258 27.21 1.35 3.63
C LEU A 258 27.56 2.84 3.50
N THR A 259 28.36 3.21 2.49
CA THR A 259 28.69 4.61 2.17
C THR A 259 27.41 5.45 2.02
N ALA A 260 26.50 4.99 1.15
CA ALA A 260 25.24 5.70 0.88
C ALA A 260 24.30 5.74 2.10
N ARG A 261 24.39 4.78 3.02
CA ARG A 261 23.60 4.77 4.25
C ARG A 261 24.19 5.72 5.28
N ALA A 262 25.50 5.69 5.49
CA ALA A 262 26.22 6.58 6.39
C ALA A 262 26.00 8.05 6.01
N ASP A 263 26.14 8.38 4.72
CA ASP A 263 25.88 9.71 4.18
C ASP A 263 24.44 10.17 4.51
N ARG A 264 23.43 9.36 4.20
CA ARG A 264 22.03 9.70 4.51
C ARG A 264 21.73 9.88 6.00
N LYS A 265 22.56 9.33 6.86
CA LYS A 265 22.45 9.45 8.32
C LYS A 265 23.31 10.58 8.89
N GLY A 266 24.12 11.23 8.09
CA GLY A 266 25.02 12.30 8.49
C GLY A 266 26.31 11.80 9.16
N PHE A 267 26.65 10.51 9.01
CA PHE A 267 27.88 9.92 9.54
C PHE A 267 29.02 10.10 8.53
N THR A 268 29.52 11.33 8.42
CA THR A 268 30.47 11.73 7.36
C THR A 268 31.80 10.95 7.43
N ASN A 269 32.34 10.70 8.62
CA ASN A 269 33.60 9.98 8.78
C ASN A 269 33.48 8.53 8.29
N GLU A 270 32.42 7.84 8.70
CA GLU A 270 32.12 6.47 8.30
C GLU A 270 31.83 6.40 6.79
N ALA A 271 31.12 7.37 6.26
CA ALA A 271 30.84 7.44 4.83
C ALA A 271 32.13 7.54 4.00
N ASN A 272 33.08 8.39 4.41
CA ASN A 272 34.39 8.51 3.78
C ASN A 272 35.23 7.24 3.92
N LYS A 273 35.25 6.61 5.10
CA LYS A 273 35.90 5.32 5.36
C LYS A 273 35.37 4.24 4.44
N PHE A 274 34.04 4.07 4.36
CA PHE A 274 33.42 3.06 3.49
C PHE A 274 33.60 3.35 2.02
N ALA A 275 33.62 4.64 1.61
CA ALA A 275 33.91 5.04 0.24
C ALA A 275 35.33 4.64 -0.18
N SER A 276 36.31 4.87 0.70
CA SER A 276 37.71 4.48 0.45
C SER A 276 37.85 2.97 0.32
N ASN A 277 37.22 2.20 1.21
CA ASN A 277 37.22 0.73 1.14
C ASN A 277 36.52 0.23 -0.15
N ALA A 278 35.38 0.84 -0.51
CA ALA A 278 34.68 0.52 -1.75
C ALA A 278 35.57 0.76 -2.97
N LYS A 279 36.33 1.89 -3.00
CA LYS A 279 37.25 2.21 -4.07
C LYS A 279 38.34 1.15 -4.22
N GLN A 280 39.04 0.78 -3.14
CA GLN A 280 40.07 -0.25 -3.14
C GLN A 280 39.53 -1.60 -3.70
N LEU A 281 38.34 -2.01 -3.26
CA LEU A 281 37.70 -3.25 -3.72
C LEU A 281 37.28 -3.17 -5.20
N ILE A 282 36.83 -2.01 -5.68
CA ILE A 282 36.48 -1.83 -7.08
C ILE A 282 37.72 -1.80 -7.97
N ASP A 283 38.77 -1.15 -7.50
CA ASP A 283 40.04 -1.04 -8.26
C ASP A 283 40.68 -2.42 -8.45
N SER A 284 40.53 -3.35 -7.49
CA SER A 284 41.00 -4.74 -7.58
C SER A 284 40.19 -5.63 -8.53
N LEU A 285 39.02 -5.18 -9.00
CA LEU A 285 38.22 -5.96 -9.97
C LEU A 285 38.85 -5.88 -11.36
N GLN A 286 38.79 -6.97 -12.12
CA GLN A 286 39.10 -6.98 -13.54
C GLN A 286 38.18 -6.00 -14.29
N SER A 287 38.68 -5.42 -15.38
CA SER A 287 37.90 -4.50 -16.22
C SER A 287 36.64 -5.20 -16.74
N SER A 288 35.47 -4.61 -16.48
CA SER A 288 34.17 -5.12 -16.90
C SER A 288 33.10 -4.05 -16.73
N ASP A 289 31.97 -4.21 -17.42
CA ASP A 289 30.76 -3.37 -17.24
C ASP A 289 30.34 -3.25 -15.76
N LYS A 290 30.59 -4.30 -14.98
CA LYS A 290 30.29 -4.29 -13.54
C LYS A 290 31.20 -3.30 -12.80
N LYS A 291 32.49 -3.26 -13.12
CA LYS A 291 33.46 -2.32 -12.53
C LYS A 291 33.08 -0.88 -12.87
N GLU A 292 32.76 -0.60 -14.11
CA GLU A 292 32.35 0.74 -14.54
C GLU A 292 31.10 1.23 -13.84
N LYS A 293 30.07 0.38 -13.75
CA LYS A 293 28.84 0.69 -13.00
C LYS A 293 29.09 0.96 -11.52
N LEU A 294 30.02 0.25 -10.89
CA LEU A 294 30.38 0.46 -9.49
C LEU A 294 31.18 1.75 -9.31
N LEU A 295 32.14 2.06 -10.22
CA LEU A 295 32.89 3.33 -10.23
C LEU A 295 31.96 4.53 -10.40
N TYR A 296 31.01 4.45 -11.32
CA TYR A 296 30.00 5.50 -11.49
C TYR A 296 29.19 5.73 -10.20
N LYS A 297 28.70 4.66 -9.54
CA LYS A 297 27.98 4.77 -8.28
C LYS A 297 28.85 5.35 -7.16
N LEU A 298 30.10 4.96 -7.09
CA LEU A 298 31.05 5.50 -6.12
C LEU A 298 31.23 7.00 -6.35
N LYS A 299 31.51 7.42 -7.60
CA LYS A 299 31.66 8.82 -7.97
C LYS A 299 30.45 9.65 -7.54
N VAL A 300 29.24 9.25 -7.92
CA VAL A 300 27.99 9.94 -7.55
C VAL A 300 27.83 10.08 -6.02
N THR A 301 28.27 9.08 -5.27
CA THR A 301 28.15 9.11 -3.80
C THR A 301 29.23 10.01 -3.18
N THR A 302 30.46 9.97 -3.68
CA THR A 302 31.55 10.81 -3.19
C THR A 302 31.40 12.29 -3.57
N ASP A 303 30.93 12.59 -4.76
CA ASP A 303 30.59 13.96 -5.17
C ASP A 303 29.58 14.59 -4.22
N ARG A 304 28.55 13.82 -3.82
CA ARG A 304 27.56 14.27 -2.84
C ARG A 304 28.15 14.46 -1.44
N LEU A 305 29.04 13.59 -0.99
CA LEU A 305 29.75 13.74 0.30
C LEU A 305 30.62 15.01 0.36
N GLN A 306 31.17 15.42 -0.76
CA GLN A 306 32.03 16.62 -0.90
C GLN A 306 31.21 17.90 -1.12
N GLY A 307 29.88 17.82 -1.10
CA GLY A 307 29.01 18.98 -1.37
C GLY A 307 29.11 19.48 -2.81
N VAL A 308 29.83 18.74 -3.68
CA VAL A 308 29.76 18.97 -5.11
C VAL A 308 28.36 18.58 -5.52
N ASP A 309 27.58 19.50 -6.07
CA ASP A 309 26.32 19.19 -6.71
C ASP A 309 26.60 18.18 -7.82
N SER A 310 26.70 16.91 -7.43
CA SER A 310 26.61 15.84 -8.40
C SER A 310 25.34 16.11 -9.16
N PRO A 311 25.36 16.01 -10.50
CA PRO A 311 24.12 16.02 -11.24
C PRO A 311 23.28 14.97 -10.55
N LYS A 312 22.24 15.44 -9.82
CA LYS A 312 21.32 14.56 -9.06
C LYS A 312 21.07 13.42 -10.01
N SER A 313 21.44 12.17 -9.64
CA SER A 313 21.00 11.03 -10.42
C SER A 313 19.48 11.00 -10.26
N SER A 314 18.83 11.94 -10.91
CA SER A 314 17.69 11.57 -11.68
C SER A 314 18.16 10.24 -12.32
N LYS A 315 17.50 9.14 -12.13
CA LYS A 315 17.33 8.21 -13.26
C LYS A 315 17.25 9.17 -14.41
N ALA A 316 18.22 9.17 -15.32
CA ALA A 316 18.25 10.15 -16.37
C ALA A 316 16.80 10.19 -16.86
N VAL A 317 16.09 11.21 -16.46
CA VAL A 317 15.00 11.70 -17.28
C VAL A 317 15.79 11.89 -18.55
N PRO A 318 15.57 11.07 -19.61
CA PRO A 318 16.31 11.20 -20.83
C PRO A 318 16.35 12.69 -21.04
N GLU A 319 17.53 13.32 -21.23
CA GLU A 319 17.61 14.74 -21.51
C GLU A 319 16.50 14.95 -22.48
N LEU A 320 15.41 15.54 -21.97
CA LEU A 320 14.25 15.80 -22.78
C LEU A 320 14.81 16.77 -23.77
N SER A 321 15.20 16.24 -24.93
CA SER A 321 15.50 17.02 -26.12
C SER A 321 14.51 18.16 -26.10
N GLU A 322 14.97 19.41 -26.22
CA GLU A 322 14.22 20.66 -26.11
C GLU A 322 12.72 20.42 -26.22
N VAL A 323 12.05 20.26 -25.06
CA VAL A 323 10.65 19.84 -25.00
C VAL A 323 9.89 20.94 -25.71
N ALA A 324 9.21 20.58 -26.78
CA ALA A 324 8.41 21.52 -27.55
C ALA A 324 7.58 22.37 -26.59
N LYS A 325 7.50 23.68 -26.81
CA LYS A 325 6.77 24.62 -25.94
C LYS A 325 5.30 24.28 -25.72
N SER A 326 4.75 23.34 -26.51
CA SER A 326 3.42 22.77 -26.34
C SER A 326 3.40 21.30 -26.74
N GLY A 327 2.65 20.45 -26.05
CA GLY A 327 2.43 19.06 -26.42
C GLY A 327 1.55 18.90 -27.64
N LYS A 328 1.56 17.72 -28.28
CA LYS A 328 0.71 17.42 -29.43
C LYS A 328 -0.78 17.49 -29.07
N HIS A 329 -1.16 16.98 -27.93
CA HIS A 329 -2.51 16.91 -27.38
C HIS A 329 -2.51 17.31 -25.91
N THR A 330 -3.70 17.33 -25.28
CA THR A 330 -3.85 17.70 -23.87
C THR A 330 -4.57 16.59 -23.09
N LEU A 331 -4.03 16.24 -21.93
CA LEU A 331 -4.73 15.43 -20.93
C LEU A 331 -5.42 16.36 -19.93
N GLY A 332 -6.76 16.33 -19.87
CA GLY A 332 -7.56 17.14 -18.95
C GLY A 332 -7.97 16.37 -17.70
N LEU A 333 -7.77 16.95 -16.54
CA LEU A 333 -8.24 16.43 -15.27
C LEU A 333 -9.35 17.34 -14.72
N LEU A 334 -10.59 16.80 -14.64
CA LEU A 334 -11.71 17.55 -14.07
C LEU A 334 -11.86 17.23 -12.57
N ASN A 335 -11.80 18.26 -11.73
CA ASN A 335 -12.09 18.17 -10.31
C ASN A 335 -13.59 17.98 -10.08
N THR A 336 -14.01 16.78 -9.68
CA THR A 336 -15.41 16.44 -9.41
C THR A 336 -15.72 16.41 -7.90
N TYR A 337 -14.85 16.98 -7.06
CA TYR A 337 -14.98 17.05 -5.60
C TYR A 337 -15.40 18.45 -5.10
N GLY A 338 -16.28 19.12 -5.84
CA GLY A 338 -16.83 20.42 -5.44
C GLY A 338 -15.83 21.57 -5.43
N GLY A 339 -14.84 21.54 -6.32
CA GLY A 339 -13.86 22.62 -6.50
C GLY A 339 -12.86 22.79 -5.35
N LYS A 340 -12.72 21.82 -4.44
CA LYS A 340 -11.76 21.84 -3.33
C LYS A 340 -10.60 20.90 -3.61
N TRP A 341 -9.42 21.21 -3.07
CA TRP A 341 -8.31 20.27 -3.05
C TRP A 341 -8.63 19.07 -2.16
N ASN A 342 -8.27 17.86 -2.62
CA ASN A 342 -8.45 16.63 -1.88
C ASN A 342 -7.24 15.72 -2.12
N HIS A 343 -6.92 14.86 -1.15
CA HIS A 343 -5.80 13.94 -1.17
C HIS A 343 -5.64 13.11 -2.47
N PRO A 344 -6.71 12.53 -3.08
CA PRO A 344 -6.58 11.81 -4.34
C PRO A 344 -6.10 12.66 -5.53
N HIS A 345 -6.32 13.98 -5.49
CA HIS A 345 -5.94 14.88 -6.58
C HIS A 345 -4.42 14.92 -6.79
N PHE A 346 -3.64 15.01 -5.71
CA PHE A 346 -2.19 15.06 -5.78
C PHE A 346 -1.60 13.80 -6.41
N LYS A 347 -2.20 12.63 -6.12
CA LYS A 347 -1.83 11.35 -6.75
C LYS A 347 -2.16 11.32 -8.24
N ALA A 348 -3.33 11.83 -8.61
CA ALA A 348 -3.76 11.89 -10.00
C ALA A 348 -2.87 12.85 -10.81
N ILE A 349 -2.56 14.03 -10.27
CA ILE A 349 -1.68 15.01 -10.92
C ILE A 349 -0.26 14.45 -11.10
N HIS A 350 0.30 13.79 -10.09
CA HIS A 350 1.60 13.13 -10.21
C HIS A 350 1.64 12.10 -11.34
N LYS A 351 0.62 11.22 -11.41
CA LYS A 351 0.49 10.22 -12.48
C LYS A 351 0.32 10.89 -13.84
N ALA A 352 -0.54 11.91 -13.94
CA ALA A 352 -0.76 12.64 -15.17
C ALA A 352 0.51 13.36 -15.64
N ALA A 353 1.27 13.98 -14.74
CA ALA A 353 2.52 14.66 -15.08
C ALA A 353 3.54 13.71 -15.73
N SER A 354 3.68 12.49 -15.18
CA SER A 354 4.58 11.49 -15.78
C SER A 354 4.09 11.02 -17.16
N LEU A 355 2.78 10.86 -17.36
CA LEU A 355 2.20 10.50 -18.65
C LEU A 355 2.35 11.64 -19.67
N CYS A 356 2.06 12.88 -19.28
CA CYS A 356 2.23 14.04 -20.14
C CYS A 356 3.69 14.21 -20.60
N SER A 357 4.65 13.98 -19.71
CA SER A 357 6.08 14.02 -20.07
C SER A 357 6.47 12.86 -21.00
N ALA A 358 5.92 11.65 -20.79
CA ALA A 358 6.29 10.47 -21.57
C ALA A 358 5.67 10.47 -22.99
N PHE A 359 4.46 11.03 -23.13
CA PHE A 359 3.68 10.98 -24.39
C PHE A 359 3.54 12.34 -25.06
N ASP A 360 4.35 13.32 -24.68
CA ASP A 360 4.34 14.68 -25.21
C ASP A 360 2.97 15.36 -25.18
N LEU A 361 2.31 15.34 -23.99
CA LEU A 361 1.00 15.93 -23.77
C LEU A 361 1.07 17.13 -22.83
N ASP A 362 0.20 18.11 -23.03
CA ASP A 362 -0.05 19.16 -22.05
C ASP A 362 -1.03 18.70 -20.96
N LEU A 363 -1.02 19.37 -19.80
CA LEU A 363 -1.86 19.04 -18.66
C LEU A 363 -2.83 20.18 -18.34
N ALA A 364 -4.13 19.92 -18.49
CA ALA A 364 -5.19 20.84 -18.10
C ALA A 364 -5.78 20.45 -16.74
N LEU A 365 -5.77 21.38 -15.77
CA LEU A 365 -6.37 21.21 -14.44
C LEU A 365 -7.66 22.03 -14.37
N ILE A 366 -8.82 21.36 -14.45
CA ILE A 366 -10.14 21.97 -14.63
C ILE A 366 -10.94 21.94 -13.32
N GLY A 367 -11.45 23.07 -12.87
CA GLY A 367 -12.22 23.17 -11.63
C GLY A 367 -11.38 23.01 -10.36
N PHE A 368 -10.07 23.16 -10.44
CA PHE A 368 -9.20 23.21 -9.27
C PHE A 368 -9.02 24.67 -8.80
N PRO A 369 -8.94 24.90 -7.47
CA PRO A 369 -8.52 26.20 -6.98
C PRO A 369 -7.13 26.55 -7.51
N LYS A 370 -6.97 27.75 -8.07
CA LYS A 370 -5.68 28.23 -8.54
C LYS A 370 -4.68 28.27 -7.38
N VAL A 371 -3.49 27.77 -7.62
CA VAL A 371 -2.39 27.74 -6.65
C VAL A 371 -1.08 27.93 -7.39
N GLU A 372 -0.12 28.55 -6.74
CA GLU A 372 1.22 28.70 -7.28
C GLU A 372 1.86 27.32 -7.59
N SER A 373 2.60 27.24 -8.68
CA SER A 373 3.22 26.01 -9.14
C SER A 373 4.10 25.36 -8.07
N GLU A 374 4.89 26.19 -7.36
CA GLU A 374 5.77 25.70 -6.28
C GLU A 374 4.97 25.08 -5.13
N LYS A 375 3.88 25.71 -4.72
CA LYS A 375 3.00 25.19 -3.66
C LYS A 375 2.34 23.88 -4.07
N LEU A 376 1.86 23.76 -5.32
CA LEU A 376 1.32 22.51 -5.84
C LEU A 376 2.37 21.41 -5.87
N MET A 377 3.56 21.69 -6.37
CA MET A 377 4.67 20.73 -6.42
C MET A 377 5.05 20.25 -5.02
N ASN A 378 5.09 21.14 -4.02
CA ASN A 378 5.39 20.79 -2.64
C ASN A 378 4.31 19.89 -2.01
N GLU A 379 3.03 20.14 -2.28
CA GLU A 379 1.95 19.28 -1.79
C GLU A 379 1.95 17.90 -2.48
N VAL A 380 2.19 17.85 -3.80
CA VAL A 380 2.33 16.58 -4.53
C VAL A 380 3.52 15.78 -4.00
N LYS A 381 4.67 16.41 -3.81
CA LYS A 381 5.88 15.81 -3.26
C LYS A 381 5.67 15.22 -1.86
N LYS A 382 5.04 15.99 -0.97
CA LYS A 382 4.69 15.60 0.40
C LYS A 382 3.75 14.39 0.41
N GLU A 383 2.69 14.46 -0.39
CA GLU A 383 1.66 13.43 -0.48
C GLU A 383 2.19 12.12 -1.06
N MET A 384 3.01 12.21 -2.09
CA MET A 384 3.62 11.04 -2.75
C MET A 384 4.90 10.56 -2.06
N ARG A 385 5.41 11.29 -1.04
CA ARG A 385 6.69 11.01 -0.35
C ARG A 385 7.86 10.90 -1.30
N LEU A 386 7.91 11.79 -2.28
CA LEU A 386 8.95 11.81 -3.30
C LEU A 386 10.11 12.73 -2.89
N PRO A 387 11.35 12.44 -3.32
CA PRO A 387 12.47 13.35 -3.11
C PRO A 387 12.34 14.64 -3.93
N ASN A 388 11.78 14.54 -5.15
CA ASN A 388 11.46 15.66 -6.02
C ASN A 388 10.30 15.31 -6.97
N GLU A 389 9.69 16.31 -7.58
CA GLU A 389 8.62 16.21 -8.58
C GLU A 389 9.13 16.70 -9.95
N GLY A 390 10.10 15.96 -10.53
CA GLY A 390 10.78 16.36 -11.75
C GLY A 390 9.85 16.52 -12.97
N TYR A 391 8.89 15.63 -13.17
CA TYR A 391 7.98 15.70 -14.33
C TYR A 391 7.03 16.90 -14.25
N LEU A 392 6.39 17.12 -13.11
CA LEU A 392 5.48 18.25 -12.91
C LEU A 392 6.24 19.57 -12.98
N SER A 393 7.45 19.64 -12.40
CA SER A 393 8.34 20.80 -12.47
C SER A 393 8.70 21.11 -13.91
N SER A 394 9.08 20.10 -14.71
CA SER A 394 9.40 20.27 -16.13
C SER A 394 8.22 20.80 -16.94
N LEU A 395 7.01 20.23 -16.70
CA LEU A 395 5.82 20.71 -17.39
C LEU A 395 5.48 22.17 -17.03
N PHE A 396 5.65 22.60 -15.79
CA PHE A 396 5.44 24.00 -15.39
C PHE A 396 6.49 24.93 -16.01
N SER A 397 7.77 24.54 -15.98
CA SER A 397 8.86 25.34 -16.59
C SER A 397 8.65 25.55 -18.09
N ASN A 398 8.05 24.57 -18.77
CA ASN A 398 7.72 24.64 -20.20
C ASN A 398 6.31 25.20 -20.47
N GLN A 399 5.63 25.77 -19.48
CA GLN A 399 4.28 26.31 -19.59
C GLN A 399 3.22 25.32 -20.12
N ARG A 400 3.44 24.02 -19.87
CA ARG A 400 2.60 22.89 -20.32
C ARG A 400 1.54 22.47 -19.31
N VAL A 401 1.34 23.24 -18.22
CA VAL A 401 0.27 23.05 -17.23
C VAL A 401 -0.56 24.32 -17.15
N ARG A 402 -1.88 24.20 -17.29
CA ARG A 402 -2.80 25.32 -17.09
C ARG A 402 -3.97 24.96 -16.21
N PHE A 403 -4.41 25.96 -15.43
CA PHE A 403 -5.62 25.89 -14.59
C PHE A 403 -6.78 26.56 -15.33
N PHE A 404 -7.92 25.88 -15.33
CA PHE A 404 -9.17 26.35 -15.89
C PHE A 404 -10.27 26.29 -14.83
N ASP A 405 -11.14 27.32 -14.75
CA ASP A 405 -12.15 27.40 -13.70
C ASP A 405 -13.32 26.42 -13.92
N LYS A 406 -13.91 26.38 -15.11
CA LYS A 406 -15.07 25.52 -15.43
C LYS A 406 -14.90 24.72 -16.70
N ASP A 407 -14.25 25.28 -17.69
CA ASP A 407 -14.08 24.68 -18.99
C ASP A 407 -12.71 25.05 -19.58
N VAL A 408 -12.20 24.29 -20.53
CA VAL A 408 -10.92 24.52 -21.16
C VAL A 408 -11.03 25.59 -22.26
N ASP A 409 -9.95 26.35 -22.43
CA ASP A 409 -9.74 27.18 -23.61
C ASP A 409 -9.24 26.28 -24.74
N GLU A 410 -10.08 26.00 -25.72
CA GLU A 410 -9.76 25.11 -26.85
C GLU A 410 -8.60 25.65 -27.72
N SER A 411 -8.36 26.97 -27.73
CA SER A 411 -7.23 27.54 -28.45
C SER A 411 -5.87 27.11 -27.88
N TRP A 412 -5.84 26.83 -26.57
CA TRP A 412 -4.65 26.26 -25.90
C TRP A 412 -4.70 24.74 -25.78
N ALA A 413 -5.86 24.20 -25.41
CA ALA A 413 -5.98 22.78 -25.05
C ALA A 413 -6.24 21.84 -26.24
N GLY A 414 -6.79 22.36 -27.32
CA GLY A 414 -7.40 21.58 -28.41
C GLY A 414 -8.87 21.28 -28.16
N SER A 415 -9.52 20.63 -29.12
CA SER A 415 -10.96 20.31 -29.09
C SER A 415 -11.32 19.47 -27.87
N LYS A 416 -12.33 19.88 -27.16
CA LYS A 416 -12.78 19.27 -25.90
C LYS A 416 -13.48 17.93 -26.15
N VAL A 417 -12.90 16.85 -25.64
CA VAL A 417 -13.42 15.48 -25.72
C VAL A 417 -13.69 14.94 -24.31
N ALA A 418 -14.92 14.55 -24.02
CA ALA A 418 -15.28 13.95 -22.75
C ALA A 418 -15.09 12.43 -22.78
N THR A 419 -14.27 11.88 -21.87
CA THR A 419 -14.09 10.42 -21.78
C THR A 419 -15.16 9.79 -20.89
N THR A 420 -15.84 8.78 -21.42
CA THR A 420 -16.95 8.13 -20.73
C THR A 420 -17.14 6.68 -21.20
N ALA A 421 -17.55 5.80 -20.29
CA ALA A 421 -17.94 4.43 -20.65
C ALA A 421 -19.35 4.34 -21.27
N ASN A 422 -20.12 5.43 -21.26
CA ASN A 422 -21.46 5.47 -21.85
C ASN A 422 -21.55 6.69 -22.78
N PRO A 423 -20.95 6.64 -23.97
CA PRO A 423 -20.94 7.76 -24.90
C PRO A 423 -22.32 7.96 -25.56
N ASP A 424 -22.56 9.18 -26.00
CA ASP A 424 -23.63 9.48 -26.95
C ASP A 424 -23.16 9.07 -28.35
N ALA A 425 -23.90 8.22 -29.03
CA ALA A 425 -23.54 7.70 -30.33
C ALA A 425 -23.32 8.80 -31.39
N ASN A 426 -24.01 9.94 -31.27
CA ASN A 426 -23.87 11.09 -32.18
C ASN A 426 -22.62 11.94 -31.91
N LYS A 427 -21.81 11.61 -30.89
CA LYS A 427 -20.63 12.38 -30.44
C LYS A 427 -19.33 11.58 -30.52
N LEU A 428 -19.32 10.42 -31.13
CA LEU A 428 -18.16 9.51 -31.20
C LEU A 428 -17.15 9.88 -32.28
N GLU A 429 -17.55 10.66 -33.27
CA GLU A 429 -16.65 11.10 -34.34
C GLU A 429 -15.76 12.23 -33.80
N LEU A 430 -14.47 11.95 -33.67
CA LEU A 430 -13.52 12.92 -33.14
C LEU A 430 -13.09 13.91 -34.23
N PRO A 431 -12.87 15.19 -33.88
CA PRO A 431 -12.39 16.16 -34.85
C PRO A 431 -10.90 15.94 -35.14
N ASP A 432 -10.47 16.39 -36.29
CA ASP A 432 -9.04 16.45 -36.64
C ASP A 432 -8.29 17.47 -35.79
N GLY A 433 -6.98 17.25 -35.67
CA GLY A 433 -6.06 18.18 -35.01
C GLY A 433 -5.88 17.91 -33.52
N ARG A 434 -5.63 19.00 -32.78
CA ARG A 434 -5.28 18.91 -31.36
C ARG A 434 -6.52 18.61 -30.49
N LEU A 435 -6.42 17.57 -29.66
CA LEU A 435 -7.49 17.12 -28.77
C LEU A 435 -7.14 17.38 -27.31
N CYS A 436 -8.15 17.70 -26.51
CA CYS A 436 -8.10 17.71 -25.06
C CYS A 436 -9.03 16.62 -24.51
N MET A 437 -8.46 15.46 -24.15
CA MET A 437 -9.23 14.36 -23.56
C MET A 437 -9.37 14.54 -22.06
N ILE A 438 -10.59 14.67 -21.56
CA ILE A 438 -10.90 15.05 -20.18
C ILE A 438 -11.41 13.85 -19.38
N VAL A 439 -10.79 13.63 -18.23
CA VAL A 439 -11.11 12.58 -17.24
C VAL A 439 -11.67 13.18 -15.96
N GLY A 440 -12.75 12.63 -15.43
CA GLY A 440 -13.27 13.00 -14.11
C GLY A 440 -12.53 12.27 -12.99
N LEU A 441 -12.08 13.00 -11.97
CA LEU A 441 -11.29 12.41 -10.87
C LEU A 441 -12.11 11.72 -9.76
N GLY A 442 -13.43 11.87 -9.78
CA GLY A 442 -14.30 11.23 -8.79
C GLY A 442 -14.80 9.85 -9.18
N PRO A 443 -15.35 9.09 -8.22
CA PRO A 443 -15.82 7.71 -8.45
C PRO A 443 -16.99 7.60 -9.43
N LYS A 444 -17.63 8.72 -9.79
CA LYS A 444 -18.72 8.81 -10.76
C LYS A 444 -18.26 9.27 -12.15
N GLY A 445 -16.94 9.45 -12.34
CA GLY A 445 -16.39 10.00 -13.59
C GLY A 445 -16.83 11.44 -13.85
N LEU A 446 -17.02 11.79 -15.13
CA LEU A 446 -17.47 13.12 -15.53
C LEU A 446 -18.94 13.36 -15.16
N PRO A 447 -19.30 14.58 -14.69
CA PRO A 447 -20.70 14.93 -14.43
C PRO A 447 -21.58 14.86 -15.68
N LYS A 448 -22.83 14.46 -15.52
CA LYS A 448 -23.79 14.41 -16.65
C LYS A 448 -23.94 15.74 -17.39
N SER A 449 -23.89 16.87 -16.67
CA SER A 449 -23.91 18.21 -17.25
C SER A 449 -22.70 18.46 -18.15
N PHE A 450 -21.52 18.02 -17.74
CA PHE A 450 -20.29 18.12 -18.52
C PHE A 450 -20.36 17.27 -19.80
N LEU A 451 -20.80 15.99 -19.67
CA LEU A 451 -21.01 15.11 -20.81
C LEU A 451 -22.01 15.70 -21.82
N LYS A 452 -23.12 16.24 -21.32
CA LYS A 452 -24.14 16.88 -22.19
C LYS A 452 -23.59 18.08 -22.96
N ALA A 453 -22.75 18.89 -22.27
CA ALA A 453 -22.14 20.11 -22.83
C ALA A 453 -20.93 19.86 -23.74
N SER A 454 -20.35 18.64 -23.73
CA SER A 454 -19.23 18.30 -24.61
C SER A 454 -19.74 17.89 -26.00
N ASN A 455 -19.05 18.39 -27.03
CA ASN A 455 -19.39 18.08 -28.42
C ASN A 455 -18.94 16.68 -28.85
N TYR A 456 -17.87 16.18 -28.24
CA TYR A 456 -17.24 14.91 -28.56
C TYR A 456 -17.13 14.02 -27.34
N HIS A 457 -17.37 12.71 -27.53
CA HIS A 457 -17.21 11.68 -26.52
C HIS A 457 -16.19 10.65 -26.99
N PHE A 458 -15.40 10.13 -26.04
CA PHE A 458 -14.47 9.05 -26.28
C PHE A 458 -14.70 7.91 -25.30
N GLU A 459 -14.90 6.72 -25.86
CA GLU A 459 -15.02 5.46 -25.12
C GLU A 459 -13.76 4.62 -25.37
N LEU A 460 -13.08 4.23 -24.30
CA LEU A 460 -11.74 3.63 -24.35
C LEU A 460 -11.71 2.16 -24.77
N THR A 461 -12.79 1.44 -24.60
CA THR A 461 -12.79 -0.04 -24.65
C THR A 461 -13.57 -0.65 -25.80
N GLY A 462 -14.42 0.12 -26.44
CA GLY A 462 -15.41 -0.39 -27.40
C GLY A 462 -16.49 -1.29 -26.78
N SER A 463 -16.49 -1.43 -25.44
CA SER A 463 -17.34 -2.36 -24.70
C SER A 463 -18.08 -1.72 -23.53
N ASN A 464 -18.07 -0.40 -23.43
CA ASN A 464 -18.70 0.39 -22.37
C ASN A 464 -18.20 0.04 -20.95
N ILE A 465 -16.91 -0.33 -20.83
CA ILE A 465 -16.30 -0.68 -19.54
C ILE A 465 -15.62 0.55 -18.94
N ALA A 466 -16.05 0.90 -17.71
CA ALA A 466 -15.44 1.99 -16.96
C ALA A 466 -14.10 1.56 -16.33
N PHE A 467 -13.04 2.33 -16.57
CA PHE A 467 -11.74 2.15 -15.94
C PHE A 467 -11.59 2.99 -14.68
N GLU A 468 -10.73 2.52 -13.78
CA GLU A 468 -10.20 3.34 -12.69
C GLU A 468 -9.40 4.52 -13.27
N THR A 469 -9.45 5.68 -12.61
CA THR A 469 -8.89 6.95 -13.13
C THR A 469 -7.44 6.83 -13.63
N GLY A 470 -6.58 6.14 -12.89
CA GLY A 470 -5.17 5.98 -13.29
C GLY A 470 -5.01 5.14 -14.55
N THR A 471 -5.80 4.08 -14.69
CA THR A 471 -5.85 3.22 -15.88
C THR A 471 -6.41 3.99 -17.08
N ALA A 472 -7.49 4.74 -16.88
CA ALA A 472 -8.08 5.58 -17.91
C ALA A 472 -7.07 6.62 -18.44
N MET A 473 -6.37 7.34 -17.56
CA MET A 473 -5.34 8.32 -17.95
C MET A 473 -4.22 7.67 -18.79
N GLY A 474 -3.74 6.50 -18.38
CA GLY A 474 -2.69 5.78 -19.11
C GLY A 474 -3.14 5.33 -20.50
N SER A 475 -4.35 4.79 -20.59
CA SER A 475 -4.95 4.38 -21.87
C SER A 475 -5.19 5.57 -22.80
N ILE A 476 -5.69 6.69 -22.28
CA ILE A 476 -5.89 7.93 -23.04
C ILE A 476 -4.58 8.47 -23.56
N ALA A 477 -3.55 8.56 -22.69
CA ALA A 477 -2.23 9.08 -23.08
C ALA A 477 -1.60 8.22 -24.18
N GLY A 478 -1.69 6.89 -24.08
CA GLY A 478 -1.24 5.98 -25.13
C GLY A 478 -2.02 6.14 -26.44
N HIS A 479 -3.34 6.32 -26.37
CA HIS A 479 -4.18 6.55 -27.54
C HIS A 479 -3.84 7.87 -28.26
N LEU A 480 -3.74 8.97 -27.50
CA LEU A 480 -3.33 10.29 -28.03
C LEU A 480 -1.94 10.28 -28.66
N HIS A 481 -1.04 9.43 -28.18
CA HIS A 481 0.31 9.30 -28.74
C HIS A 481 0.32 8.62 -30.11
N LEU A 482 -0.66 7.73 -30.37
CA LEU A 482 -0.78 6.98 -31.62
C LEU A 482 -1.56 7.73 -32.70
N MET A 483 -2.30 8.79 -32.34
CA MET A 483 -2.95 9.74 -33.27
C MET A 483 -1.95 10.78 -33.75
#